data_335ce0d55e561375335802b26239e3a5
#
_entry.id   335ce0d55e561375335802b26239e3a5
#
_cell.length_a   1.000
_cell.length_b   1.000
_cell.length_c   1.000
_cell.angle_alpha   90.00
_cell.angle_beta   90.00
_cell.angle_gamma   90.00
#
_symmetry.space_group_name_H-M   'P 1'
#
loop_
_entity.id
_entity.type
_entity.pdbx_description
1 polymer ?
#
loop_
_entity_poly.entity_id
_entity_poly.type
_entity_poly.pdbx_seq_one_letter_code
_entity_poly.pdbx_strand_id
1 'polypeptide(L)'
;MVLARLKHRLSASGSQTYGFAVYSTKETPMGFKCGIVGLPNVGKSTLFNALTKAGIEAANFPFCTIEPNTGVVPVPDPRLNQLAAIVNPQRILPTTMEFVDIAGLVKGASKGEGLGNKFLANIRETDAIGHVVRCFEDDNVIHVANKVDPADDIDTINMELVLSDMDSAEKAIFRVSKKAKAGDKDAKAEMEVLEKVKAHLEQGLTLRQLELSPEEKALVSYMNFLTIKPTMYIANVLEDGFENNPHLDVVREIAAKEGAIVVPVCAAIESEISELEDDEK
;
A
#
# COMPACT_ATOMS: atom_id res chain seq x y z
N MET A 1 13.85 3.39 -15.89
CA MET A 1 12.90 4.44 -16.34
C MET A 1 11.54 4.35 -15.66
N VAL A 2 10.99 3.17 -15.41
CA VAL A 2 9.69 2.96 -14.74
C VAL A 2 9.81 3.12 -13.22
N LEU A 3 10.88 2.66 -12.59
CA LEU A 3 11.18 2.95 -11.17
C LEU A 3 11.21 4.45 -10.86
N ALA A 4 11.74 5.26 -11.80
CA ALA A 4 11.69 6.72 -11.71
C ALA A 4 10.25 7.26 -11.83
N ARG A 5 9.37 6.59 -12.60
CA ARG A 5 7.95 6.96 -12.71
C ARG A 5 7.14 6.57 -11.47
N LEU A 6 7.41 5.41 -10.87
CA LEU A 6 6.82 5.01 -9.58
C LEU A 6 7.20 6.03 -8.49
N LYS A 7 8.49 6.35 -8.43
CA LYS A 7 9.07 7.30 -7.47
C LYS A 7 8.57 8.74 -7.71
N HIS A 8 8.45 9.17 -8.97
CA HIS A 8 8.05 10.54 -9.32
C HIS A 8 6.55 10.80 -9.16
N ARG A 9 5.67 9.80 -9.38
CA ARG A 9 4.23 9.97 -9.18
C ARG A 9 3.81 9.97 -7.71
N LEU A 10 4.54 9.26 -6.83
CA LEU A 10 4.32 9.34 -5.39
C LEU A 10 4.70 10.72 -4.81
N SER A 11 5.66 11.44 -5.45
CA SER A 11 6.02 12.80 -5.05
C SER A 11 5.17 13.90 -5.70
N ALA A 12 4.47 13.60 -6.81
CA ALA A 12 3.74 14.60 -7.61
C ALA A 12 2.24 14.68 -7.31
N SER A 13 1.68 13.81 -6.45
CA SER A 13 0.29 13.93 -6.02
C SER A 13 0.16 15.09 -5.01
N GLY A 14 0.16 16.27 -5.57
CA GLY A 14 -0.48 17.50 -5.17
C GLY A 14 -0.40 17.91 -3.73
N SER A 15 0.15 19.09 -3.53
CA SER A 15 -0.08 20.02 -2.44
C SER A 15 -1.56 20.13 -2.01
N GLN A 16 -2.10 19.10 -1.37
CA GLN A 16 -3.12 19.27 -0.37
C GLN A 16 -2.38 19.38 0.96
N THR A 17 -2.29 20.58 1.48
CA THR A 17 -1.83 20.91 2.80
C THR A 17 -2.69 20.17 3.83
N TYR A 18 -2.28 18.95 4.16
CA TYR A 18 -2.73 18.33 5.39
C TYR A 18 -2.04 19.06 6.53
N GLY A 19 -2.82 19.80 7.29
CA GLY A 19 -2.36 20.41 8.53
C GLY A 19 -1.84 19.32 9.45
N PHE A 20 -0.52 19.21 9.54
CA PHE A 20 0.13 18.39 10.54
C PHE A 20 -0.12 19.03 11.90
N ALA A 21 -1.02 18.46 12.68
CA ALA A 21 -1.05 18.74 14.10
C ALA A 21 0.27 18.23 14.69
N VAL A 22 1.02 19.16 15.24
CA VAL A 22 2.27 18.89 15.98
C VAL A 22 1.92 18.07 17.21
N TYR A 23 2.08 16.77 17.12
CA TYR A 23 2.05 15.89 18.29
C TYR A 23 3.46 15.47 18.67
N SER A 24 3.81 15.85 19.91
CA SER A 24 4.73 15.22 20.86
C SER A 24 5.87 14.37 20.29
N THR A 25 7.07 14.77 20.63
CA THR A 25 8.39 14.15 20.55
C THR A 25 8.44 12.64 20.93
N LYS A 26 7.79 11.79 20.17
CA LYS A 26 8.26 10.43 19.92
C LYS A 26 8.97 10.51 18.57
N GLU A 27 10.20 10.05 18.54
CA GLU A 27 10.95 9.86 17.30
C GLU A 27 10.06 9.03 16.36
N THR A 28 9.35 9.72 15.47
CA THR A 28 8.67 9.07 14.37
C THR A 28 9.77 8.54 13.46
N PRO A 29 9.81 7.24 13.16
CA PRO A 29 10.74 6.73 12.17
C PRO A 29 10.52 7.56 10.90
N MET A 30 11.60 8.16 10.39
CA MET A 30 11.57 9.00 9.18
C MET A 30 11.45 8.13 7.93
N GLY A 31 10.49 7.22 7.88
CA GLY A 31 10.25 6.32 6.78
C GLY A 31 8.76 6.16 6.55
N PHE A 32 8.35 6.15 5.27
CA PHE A 32 7.02 5.79 4.84
C PHE A 32 7.02 4.31 4.49
N LYS A 33 6.13 3.52 5.10
CA LYS A 33 6.04 2.07 4.86
C LYS A 33 4.94 1.75 3.86
N CYS A 34 5.30 1.07 2.76
CA CYS A 34 4.37 0.58 1.75
C CYS A 34 4.35 -0.96 1.76
N GLY A 35 3.21 -1.55 2.08
CA GLY A 35 3.03 -2.99 2.00
C GLY A 35 2.75 -3.44 0.58
N ILE A 36 3.55 -4.35 0.03
CA ILE A 36 3.31 -4.94 -1.28
C ILE A 36 2.43 -6.18 -1.10
N VAL A 37 1.22 -6.12 -1.65
CA VAL A 37 0.25 -7.21 -1.61
C VAL A 37 -0.10 -7.69 -3.01
N GLY A 38 -0.64 -8.89 -3.13
CA GLY A 38 -1.10 -9.47 -4.38
C GLY A 38 -1.29 -10.97 -4.25
N LEU A 39 -2.04 -11.56 -5.18
CA LEU A 39 -2.22 -13.00 -5.27
C LEU A 39 -0.89 -13.70 -5.59
N PRO A 40 -0.80 -15.02 -5.38
CA PRO A 40 0.36 -15.78 -5.85
C PRO A 40 0.56 -15.66 -7.36
N ASN A 41 1.83 -15.67 -7.80
CA ASN A 41 2.24 -15.65 -9.22
C ASN A 41 1.85 -14.40 -10.03
N VAL A 42 1.59 -13.27 -9.36
CA VAL A 42 1.35 -11.97 -10.05
C VAL A 42 2.64 -11.16 -10.32
N GLY A 43 3.81 -11.70 -9.95
CA GLY A 43 5.11 -11.02 -10.11
C GLY A 43 5.53 -10.18 -8.89
N LYS A 44 4.86 -10.34 -7.74
CA LYS A 44 5.12 -9.57 -6.52
C LYS A 44 6.56 -9.67 -6.04
N SER A 45 7.11 -10.88 -5.89
CA SER A 45 8.48 -11.09 -5.40
C SER A 45 9.52 -10.63 -6.42
N THR A 46 9.25 -10.77 -7.72
CA THR A 46 10.12 -10.24 -8.78
C THR A 46 10.24 -8.73 -8.67
N LEU A 47 9.10 -8.06 -8.55
CA LEU A 47 9.05 -6.60 -8.36
C LEU A 47 9.75 -6.18 -7.06
N PHE A 48 9.48 -6.85 -5.95
CA PHE A 48 10.12 -6.56 -4.66
C PHE A 48 11.64 -6.68 -4.75
N ASN A 49 12.14 -7.75 -5.35
CA ASN A 49 13.59 -7.96 -5.53
C ASN A 49 14.20 -6.87 -6.41
N ALA A 50 13.56 -6.49 -7.51
CA ALA A 50 14.02 -5.41 -8.38
C ALA A 50 14.09 -4.06 -7.64
N LEU A 51 13.09 -3.76 -6.81
CA LEU A 51 13.05 -2.55 -5.98
C LEU A 51 14.16 -2.53 -4.91
N THR A 52 14.42 -3.68 -4.28
CA THR A 52 15.34 -3.77 -3.14
C THR A 52 16.79 -3.96 -3.56
N LYS A 53 17.08 -4.61 -4.70
CA LYS A 53 18.45 -4.66 -5.26
C LYS A 53 18.96 -3.26 -5.58
N ALA A 54 18.13 -2.40 -6.16
CA ALA A 54 18.47 -1.00 -6.39
C ALA A 54 18.66 -0.18 -5.09
N GLY A 55 18.28 -0.75 -3.94
CA GLY A 55 18.37 -0.13 -2.62
C GLY A 55 19.51 -0.66 -1.73
N ILE A 56 20.37 -1.57 -2.23
CA ILE A 56 21.49 -2.13 -1.41
C ILE A 56 22.42 -1.04 -0.86
N GLU A 57 22.58 0.07 -1.55
CA GLU A 57 23.28 1.25 -1.02
C GLU A 57 22.54 1.94 0.14
N ALA A 58 21.23 1.67 0.29
CA ALA A 58 20.41 2.22 1.36
C ALA A 58 20.76 1.66 2.76
N ALA A 59 21.48 0.54 2.85
CA ALA A 59 22.00 -0.01 4.11
C ALA A 59 22.94 0.97 4.85
N ASN A 60 23.43 2.00 4.17
CA ASN A 60 24.26 3.05 4.74
C ASN A 60 23.46 4.24 5.31
N PHE A 61 22.11 4.21 5.25
CA PHE A 61 21.31 5.28 5.83
C PHE A 61 21.13 5.07 7.33
N PRO A 62 21.42 6.10 8.16
CA PRO A 62 21.18 6.02 9.59
C PRO A 62 19.67 5.84 9.87
N PHE A 63 19.35 4.99 10.86
CA PHE A 63 18.01 4.69 11.34
C PHE A 63 17.17 3.69 10.52
N CYS A 64 17.75 2.98 9.54
CA CYS A 64 17.06 1.89 8.88
C CYS A 64 17.30 0.58 9.63
N THR A 65 16.22 -0.04 10.11
CA THR A 65 16.26 -1.40 10.65
C THR A 65 16.08 -2.39 9.52
N ILE A 66 17.01 -3.32 9.33
CA ILE A 66 16.89 -4.38 8.32
C ILE A 66 16.02 -5.48 8.93
N GLU A 67 14.75 -5.51 8.56
CA GLU A 67 13.83 -6.60 8.89
C GLU A 67 13.72 -7.58 7.73
N PRO A 68 13.49 -8.88 7.99
CA PRO A 68 13.21 -9.84 6.91
C PRO A 68 12.02 -9.36 6.06
N ASN A 69 12.16 -9.47 4.74
CA ASN A 69 11.15 -9.04 3.76
C ASN A 69 10.86 -7.53 3.73
N THR A 70 11.76 -6.71 4.26
CA THR A 70 11.69 -5.25 4.17
C THR A 70 12.84 -4.73 3.32
N GLY A 71 12.52 -3.91 2.33
CA GLY A 71 13.48 -3.22 1.47
C GLY A 71 13.41 -1.72 1.66
N VAL A 72 14.53 -1.08 1.93
CA VAL A 72 14.62 0.38 2.07
C VAL A 72 15.15 0.96 0.77
N VAL A 73 14.41 1.90 0.19
CA VAL A 73 14.73 2.51 -1.10
C VAL A 73 14.78 4.03 -0.95
N PRO A 74 15.86 4.70 -1.39
CA PRO A 74 15.88 6.16 -1.40
C PRO A 74 14.87 6.72 -2.41
N VAL A 75 14.19 7.79 -2.02
CA VAL A 75 13.28 8.52 -2.91
C VAL A 75 14.11 9.53 -3.71
N PRO A 76 14.25 9.38 -5.04
CA PRO A 76 15.00 10.32 -5.84
C PRO A 76 14.23 11.64 -5.94
N ASP A 77 14.87 12.72 -5.52
CA ASP A 77 14.32 14.07 -5.64
C ASP A 77 15.39 14.98 -6.28
N PRO A 78 15.21 15.41 -7.55
CA PRO A 78 16.18 16.25 -8.25
C PRO A 78 16.38 17.61 -7.54
N ARG A 79 15.44 18.06 -6.71
CA ARG A 79 15.57 19.32 -5.96
C ARG A 79 16.67 19.25 -4.91
N LEU A 80 16.96 18.05 -4.38
CA LEU A 80 18.05 17.86 -3.42
C LEU A 80 19.41 18.25 -4.03
N ASN A 81 19.69 17.79 -5.25
CA ASN A 81 20.92 18.13 -5.94
C ASN A 81 21.01 19.61 -6.29
N GLN A 82 19.89 20.23 -6.68
CA GLN A 82 19.81 21.66 -6.95
C GLN A 82 20.07 22.49 -5.68
N LEU A 83 19.49 22.11 -4.56
CA LEU A 83 19.73 22.77 -3.27
C LEU A 83 21.16 22.56 -2.81
N ALA A 84 21.69 21.34 -2.95
CA ALA A 84 23.07 21.03 -2.58
C ALA A 84 24.09 21.90 -3.36
N ALA A 85 23.84 22.14 -4.65
CA ALA A 85 24.68 23.02 -5.46
C ALA A 85 24.69 24.48 -4.96
N ILE A 86 23.64 24.94 -4.29
CA ILE A 86 23.54 26.29 -3.73
C ILE A 86 24.24 26.38 -2.37
N VAL A 87 24.00 25.42 -1.48
CA VAL A 87 24.42 25.52 -0.06
C VAL A 87 25.69 24.74 0.27
N ASN A 88 26.22 23.93 -0.67
CA ASN A 88 27.41 23.08 -0.49
C ASN A 88 27.40 22.31 0.84
N PRO A 89 26.43 21.43 1.09
CA PRO A 89 26.27 20.73 2.36
C PRO A 89 27.39 19.70 2.54
N GLN A 90 27.71 19.35 3.78
CA GLN A 90 28.67 18.28 4.09
C GLN A 90 28.14 16.90 3.68
N ARG A 91 26.81 16.71 3.66
CA ARG A 91 26.15 15.46 3.32
C ARG A 91 24.78 15.71 2.71
N ILE A 92 24.42 14.94 1.70
CA ILE A 92 23.07 14.90 1.11
C ILE A 92 22.42 13.59 1.54
N LEU A 93 21.26 13.68 2.20
CA LEU A 93 20.49 12.52 2.65
C LEU A 93 19.09 12.60 2.02
N PRO A 94 18.78 11.76 1.02
CA PRO A 94 17.43 11.64 0.52
C PRO A 94 16.52 10.99 1.58
N THR A 95 15.23 11.28 1.52
CA THR A 95 14.26 10.49 2.28
C THR A 95 14.20 9.07 1.75
N THR A 96 13.81 8.13 2.61
CA THR A 96 13.68 6.71 2.25
C THR A 96 12.22 6.28 2.31
N MET A 97 11.90 5.25 1.53
CA MET A 97 10.64 4.52 1.60
C MET A 97 10.95 3.06 1.94
N GLU A 98 10.20 2.49 2.85
CA GLU A 98 10.28 1.08 3.19
C GLU A 98 9.21 0.31 2.41
N PHE A 99 9.62 -0.69 1.64
CA PHE A 99 8.71 -1.67 1.05
C PHE A 99 8.73 -2.94 1.88
N VAL A 100 7.55 -3.43 2.23
CA VAL A 100 7.40 -4.68 2.97
C VAL A 100 6.76 -5.71 2.03
N ASP A 101 7.50 -6.80 1.72
CA ASP A 101 6.92 -7.91 0.96
C ASP A 101 6.00 -8.72 1.88
N ILE A 102 4.73 -8.57 1.67
CA ILE A 102 3.72 -9.27 2.42
C ILE A 102 3.35 -10.53 1.65
N ALA A 103 3.62 -11.70 2.25
CA ALA A 103 3.37 -13.00 1.62
C ALA A 103 1.96 -13.08 1.01
N GLY A 104 1.84 -13.74 -0.16
CA GLY A 104 0.62 -13.70 -0.96
C GLY A 104 -0.64 -14.07 -0.17
N LEU A 105 -1.66 -13.24 -0.30
CA LEU A 105 -2.99 -13.51 0.22
C LEU A 105 -3.64 -14.62 -0.61
N VAL A 106 -4.24 -15.58 0.06
CA VAL A 106 -5.14 -16.55 -0.56
C VAL A 106 -6.55 -16.35 0.00
N LYS A 107 -7.54 -16.65 -0.79
CA LYS A 107 -8.95 -16.59 -0.40
C LYS A 107 -9.18 -17.34 0.91
N GLY A 108 -9.86 -16.70 1.87
CA GLY A 108 -10.12 -17.27 3.20
C GLY A 108 -9.08 -16.90 4.27
N ALA A 109 -8.14 -16.02 3.98
CA ALA A 109 -7.11 -15.60 4.95
C ALA A 109 -7.70 -14.92 6.19
N SER A 110 -8.81 -14.19 6.05
CA SER A 110 -9.52 -13.54 7.16
C SER A 110 -10.21 -14.52 8.12
N LYS A 111 -10.51 -15.74 7.64
CA LYS A 111 -11.15 -16.81 8.42
C LYS A 111 -10.17 -17.86 8.91
N GLY A 112 -8.91 -17.82 8.45
CA GLY A 112 -7.89 -18.82 8.74
C GLY A 112 -7.16 -18.56 10.06
N GLU A 113 -6.90 -19.64 10.82
CA GLU A 113 -5.93 -19.62 11.91
C GLU A 113 -4.51 -19.62 11.31
N GLY A 114 -3.64 -18.70 11.74
CA GLY A 114 -2.21 -18.72 11.47
C GLY A 114 -1.72 -17.73 10.41
N LEU A 115 -1.41 -18.16 9.19
CA LEU A 115 -0.71 -17.34 8.18
C LEU A 115 -1.52 -16.11 7.72
N GLY A 116 -2.84 -16.24 7.57
CA GLY A 116 -3.70 -15.12 7.17
C GLY A 116 -3.71 -13.97 8.19
N ASN A 117 -3.74 -14.30 9.48
CA ASN A 117 -3.70 -13.28 10.54
C ASN A 117 -2.35 -12.53 10.57
N LYS A 118 -1.23 -13.22 10.31
CA LYS A 118 0.09 -12.57 10.19
C LYS A 118 0.14 -11.62 8.99
N PHE A 119 -0.40 -12.05 7.86
CA PHE A 119 -0.52 -11.21 6.67
C PHE A 119 -1.26 -9.90 6.96
N LEU A 120 -2.45 -9.99 7.55
CA LEU A 120 -3.26 -8.83 7.89
C LEU A 120 -2.60 -7.93 8.95
N ALA A 121 -1.87 -8.52 9.90
CA ALA A 121 -1.09 -7.78 10.88
C ALA A 121 0.03 -6.97 10.23
N ASN A 122 0.76 -7.56 9.28
CA ASN A 122 1.82 -6.87 8.55
C ASN A 122 1.27 -5.67 7.75
N ILE A 123 0.10 -5.81 7.10
CA ILE A 123 -0.54 -4.67 6.41
C ILE A 123 -0.94 -3.58 7.42
N ARG A 124 -1.37 -3.92 8.64
CA ARG A 124 -1.73 -2.91 9.66
C ARG A 124 -0.57 -1.99 10.02
N GLU A 125 0.65 -2.48 9.96
CA GLU A 125 1.87 -1.74 10.29
C GLU A 125 2.37 -0.85 9.15
N THR A 126 1.77 -0.92 7.96
CA THR A 126 2.14 -0.08 6.82
C THR A 126 1.28 1.18 6.70
N ASP A 127 1.79 2.22 6.03
CA ASP A 127 1.08 3.48 5.80
C ASP A 127 0.23 3.45 4.54
N ALA A 128 0.62 2.64 3.55
CA ALA A 128 -0.08 2.47 2.29
C ALA A 128 0.08 1.04 1.75
N ILE A 129 -0.71 0.73 0.73
CA ILE A 129 -0.74 -0.57 0.05
C ILE A 129 -0.33 -0.39 -1.41
N GLY A 130 0.68 -1.16 -1.84
CA GLY A 130 1.01 -1.39 -3.24
C GLY A 130 0.41 -2.72 -3.68
N HIS A 131 -0.71 -2.67 -4.39
CA HIS A 131 -1.42 -3.87 -4.84
C HIS A 131 -0.92 -4.28 -6.21
N VAL A 132 -0.15 -5.38 -6.27
CA VAL A 132 0.36 -5.95 -7.53
C VAL A 132 -0.72 -6.79 -8.17
N VAL A 133 -1.07 -6.44 -9.41
CA VAL A 133 -2.12 -7.10 -10.21
C VAL A 133 -1.51 -7.61 -11.49
N ARG A 134 -1.78 -8.86 -11.85
CA ARG A 134 -1.32 -9.47 -13.09
C ARG A 134 -2.18 -8.98 -14.26
N CYS A 135 -1.53 -8.33 -15.23
CA CYS A 135 -2.16 -7.81 -16.45
C CYS A 135 -1.53 -8.40 -17.72
N PHE A 136 -1.13 -9.67 -17.69
CA PHE A 136 -0.53 -10.40 -18.81
C PHE A 136 -0.92 -11.87 -18.78
N GLU A 137 -0.92 -12.49 -19.94
CA GLU A 137 -1.09 -13.93 -20.11
C GLU A 137 0.27 -14.58 -20.38
N ASP A 138 0.55 -15.70 -19.71
CA ASP A 138 1.75 -16.50 -19.93
C ASP A 138 1.42 -17.96 -19.52
N ASP A 139 1.50 -18.86 -20.48
CA ASP A 139 1.18 -20.29 -20.30
C ASP A 139 2.16 -20.99 -19.33
N ASN A 140 3.35 -20.44 -19.13
CA ASN A 140 4.35 -20.99 -18.20
C ASN A 140 4.11 -20.54 -16.76
N VAL A 141 3.26 -19.54 -16.52
CA VAL A 141 2.95 -19.00 -15.19
C VAL A 141 1.51 -19.32 -14.83
N ILE A 142 1.33 -20.33 -13.99
CA ILE A 142 -0.01 -20.76 -13.56
C ILE A 142 -0.66 -19.67 -12.72
N HIS A 143 -1.87 -19.23 -13.13
CA HIS A 143 -2.70 -18.35 -12.30
C HIS A 143 -3.48 -19.17 -11.27
N VAL A 144 -3.68 -18.64 -10.06
CA VAL A 144 -4.38 -19.35 -8.97
C VAL A 144 -5.80 -19.75 -9.35
N ALA A 145 -6.48 -18.92 -10.15
CA ALA A 145 -7.83 -19.17 -10.65
C ALA A 145 -7.86 -19.84 -12.04
N ASN A 146 -6.70 -20.28 -12.58
CA ASN A 146 -6.55 -20.77 -13.96
C ASN A 146 -7.02 -19.78 -15.06
N LYS A 147 -7.20 -18.51 -14.72
CA LYS A 147 -7.63 -17.44 -15.61
C LYS A 147 -7.06 -16.14 -15.09
N VAL A 148 -6.54 -15.30 -15.98
CA VAL A 148 -6.13 -13.94 -15.65
C VAL A 148 -7.37 -13.06 -15.64
N ASP A 149 -7.74 -12.56 -14.47
CA ASP A 149 -8.90 -11.68 -14.28
C ASP A 149 -8.57 -10.61 -13.22
N PRO A 150 -8.05 -9.46 -13.64
CA PRO A 150 -7.64 -8.41 -12.72
C PRO A 150 -8.75 -7.91 -11.80
N ALA A 151 -10.00 -7.93 -12.25
CA ALA A 151 -11.13 -7.52 -11.42
C ALA A 151 -11.37 -8.49 -10.27
N ASP A 152 -11.40 -9.79 -10.55
CA ASP A 152 -11.60 -10.84 -9.54
C ASP A 152 -10.41 -10.90 -8.57
N ASP A 153 -9.20 -10.68 -9.06
CA ASP A 153 -7.97 -10.63 -8.25
C ASP A 153 -8.02 -9.47 -7.25
N ILE A 154 -8.41 -8.28 -7.72
CA ILE A 154 -8.57 -7.08 -6.88
C ILE A 154 -9.69 -7.28 -5.86
N ASP A 155 -10.85 -7.78 -6.30
CA ASP A 155 -11.98 -8.01 -5.42
C ASP A 155 -11.67 -9.05 -4.35
N THR A 156 -10.92 -10.11 -4.69
CA THR A 156 -10.47 -11.12 -3.72
C THR A 156 -9.64 -10.50 -2.60
N ILE A 157 -8.66 -9.67 -2.92
CA ILE A 157 -7.82 -9.00 -1.93
C ILE A 157 -8.65 -7.99 -1.11
N ASN A 158 -9.42 -7.14 -1.78
CA ASN A 158 -10.25 -6.14 -1.11
C ASN A 158 -11.25 -6.78 -0.15
N MET A 159 -11.88 -7.89 -0.53
CA MET A 159 -12.84 -8.60 0.30
C MET A 159 -12.20 -9.16 1.59
N GLU A 160 -10.98 -9.71 1.52
CA GLU A 160 -10.26 -10.19 2.69
C GLU A 160 -9.91 -9.04 3.66
N LEU A 161 -9.54 -7.87 3.13
CA LEU A 161 -9.30 -6.68 3.94
C LEU A 161 -10.60 -6.15 4.58
N VAL A 162 -11.70 -6.11 3.82
CA VAL A 162 -13.03 -5.70 4.29
C VAL A 162 -13.51 -6.61 5.42
N LEU A 163 -13.38 -7.93 5.27
CA LEU A 163 -13.78 -8.89 6.32
C LEU A 163 -12.97 -8.70 7.60
N SER A 164 -11.66 -8.42 7.48
CA SER A 164 -10.81 -8.14 8.65
C SER A 164 -11.19 -6.84 9.35
N ASP A 165 -11.53 -5.80 8.59
CA ASP A 165 -11.97 -4.52 9.14
C ASP A 165 -13.36 -4.64 9.77
N MET A 166 -14.26 -5.44 9.18
CA MET A 166 -15.58 -5.76 9.74
C MET A 166 -15.46 -6.38 11.14
N ASP A 167 -14.65 -7.44 11.28
CA ASP A 167 -14.39 -8.08 12.57
C ASP A 167 -13.84 -7.09 13.61
N SER A 168 -12.94 -6.20 13.16
CA SER A 168 -12.37 -5.16 14.02
C SER A 168 -13.43 -4.14 14.45
N ALA A 169 -14.29 -3.69 13.54
CA ALA A 169 -15.37 -2.75 13.82
C ALA A 169 -16.42 -3.35 14.78
N GLU A 170 -16.82 -4.61 14.59
CA GLU A 170 -17.76 -5.29 15.48
C GLU A 170 -17.23 -5.42 16.91
N LYS A 171 -15.96 -5.79 17.06
CA LYS A 171 -15.29 -5.83 18.36
C LYS A 171 -15.23 -4.47 19.03
N ALA A 172 -14.98 -3.41 18.26
CA ALA A 172 -14.97 -2.04 18.79
C ALA A 172 -16.37 -1.59 19.23
N ILE A 173 -17.40 -1.78 18.41
CA ILE A 173 -18.81 -1.50 18.75
C ILE A 173 -19.18 -2.20 20.06
N PHE A 174 -18.85 -3.48 20.20
CA PHE A 174 -19.15 -4.22 21.43
C PHE A 174 -18.49 -3.59 22.67
N ARG A 175 -17.21 -3.16 22.56
CA ARG A 175 -16.48 -2.50 23.66
C ARG A 175 -17.06 -1.14 24.03
N VAL A 176 -17.38 -0.32 23.03
CA VAL A 176 -17.86 1.06 23.21
C VAL A 176 -19.31 1.10 23.68
N SER A 177 -20.13 0.12 23.27
CA SER A 177 -21.56 0.07 23.54
C SER A 177 -21.94 0.25 25.02
N LYS A 178 -21.15 -0.31 25.95
CA LYS A 178 -21.42 -0.20 27.41
C LYS A 178 -21.29 1.24 27.90
N LYS A 179 -20.27 1.95 27.49
CA LYS A 179 -20.03 3.35 27.85
C LYS A 179 -21.05 4.28 27.19
N ALA A 180 -21.35 4.05 25.88
CA ALA A 180 -22.36 4.81 25.16
C ALA A 180 -23.75 4.70 25.83
N LYS A 181 -24.15 3.49 26.25
CA LYS A 181 -25.41 3.25 27.03
C LYS A 181 -25.39 3.92 28.38
N ALA A 182 -24.25 4.09 29.02
CA ALA A 182 -24.11 4.82 30.28
C ALA A 182 -24.18 6.34 30.15
N GLY A 183 -24.32 6.85 28.93
CA GLY A 183 -24.49 8.28 28.66
C GLY A 183 -23.22 9.04 28.32
N ASP A 184 -22.07 8.37 28.20
CA ASP A 184 -20.80 8.96 27.79
C ASP A 184 -20.93 9.55 26.39
N LYS A 185 -20.66 10.84 26.24
CA LYS A 185 -20.85 11.58 24.96
C LYS A 185 -19.81 11.18 23.91
N ASP A 186 -18.57 11.00 24.33
CA ASP A 186 -17.48 10.63 23.42
C ASP A 186 -17.69 9.20 22.89
N ALA A 187 -18.09 8.29 23.78
CA ALA A 187 -18.43 6.92 23.39
C ALA A 187 -19.66 6.85 22.45
N LYS A 188 -20.63 7.77 22.59
CA LYS A 188 -21.76 7.84 21.65
C LYS A 188 -21.31 8.30 20.27
N ALA A 189 -20.49 9.36 20.19
CA ALA A 189 -19.97 9.85 18.93
C ALA A 189 -19.11 8.79 18.23
N GLU A 190 -18.24 8.10 18.96
CA GLU A 190 -17.43 7.00 18.45
C GLU A 190 -18.31 5.85 17.93
N MET A 191 -19.37 5.50 18.67
CA MET A 191 -20.30 4.44 18.27
C MET A 191 -21.03 4.75 16.97
N GLU A 192 -21.49 5.99 16.78
CA GLU A 192 -22.15 6.43 15.54
C GLU A 192 -21.23 6.28 14.34
N VAL A 193 -19.95 6.66 14.47
CA VAL A 193 -18.97 6.49 13.40
C VAL A 193 -18.68 5.02 13.13
N LEU A 194 -18.51 4.19 14.16
CA LEU A 194 -18.28 2.76 14.01
C LEU A 194 -19.46 2.04 13.33
N GLU A 195 -20.70 2.43 13.63
CA GLU A 195 -21.89 1.90 12.96
C GLU A 195 -21.95 2.32 11.49
N LYS A 196 -21.59 3.57 11.16
CA LYS A 196 -21.45 4.05 9.78
C LYS A 196 -20.38 3.27 9.02
N VAL A 197 -19.22 3.03 9.63
CA VAL A 197 -18.13 2.21 9.10
C VAL A 197 -18.60 0.79 8.84
N LYS A 198 -19.26 0.15 9.83
CA LYS A 198 -19.77 -1.20 9.69
C LYS A 198 -20.78 -1.33 8.55
N ALA A 199 -21.75 -0.44 8.48
CA ALA A 199 -22.78 -0.45 7.44
C ALA A 199 -22.21 -0.30 6.02
N HIS A 200 -21.07 0.40 5.87
CA HIS A 200 -20.36 0.51 4.60
C HIS A 200 -19.60 -0.79 4.26
N LEU A 201 -18.90 -1.36 5.21
CA LEU A 201 -18.17 -2.63 5.06
C LEU A 201 -19.11 -3.81 4.76
N GLU A 202 -20.33 -3.82 5.32
CA GLU A 202 -21.36 -4.84 5.06
C GLU A 202 -21.79 -4.89 3.59
N GLN A 203 -21.58 -3.81 2.83
CA GLN A 203 -21.82 -3.75 1.39
C GLN A 203 -20.64 -4.31 0.56
N GLY A 204 -19.57 -4.77 1.22
CA GLY A 204 -18.35 -5.22 0.57
C GLY A 204 -17.46 -4.09 0.05
N LEU A 205 -17.71 -2.84 0.48
CA LEU A 205 -17.00 -1.66 0.00
C LEU A 205 -15.83 -1.31 0.95
N THR A 206 -14.74 -0.82 0.36
CA THR A 206 -13.56 -0.38 1.11
C THR A 206 -13.77 0.99 1.73
N LEU A 207 -13.21 1.24 2.93
CA LEU A 207 -13.40 2.50 3.66
C LEU A 207 -12.78 3.73 2.98
N ARG A 208 -11.86 3.55 2.03
CA ARG A 208 -11.34 4.66 1.22
C ARG A 208 -12.41 5.28 0.31
N GLN A 209 -13.51 4.56 0.06
CA GLN A 209 -14.69 5.06 -0.67
C GLN A 209 -15.73 5.71 0.25
N LEU A 210 -15.55 5.62 1.58
CA LEU A 210 -16.45 6.21 2.56
C LEU A 210 -16.02 7.65 2.89
N GLU A 211 -16.92 8.60 2.70
CA GLU A 211 -16.70 9.97 3.14
C GLU A 211 -16.84 10.07 4.65
N LEU A 212 -15.72 10.32 5.31
CA LEU A 212 -15.64 10.62 6.74
C LEU A 212 -15.08 12.02 6.92
N SER A 213 -15.68 12.80 7.83
CA SER A 213 -15.14 14.09 8.23
C SER A 213 -13.78 13.92 8.95
N PRO A 214 -12.96 14.98 9.05
CA PRO A 214 -11.71 14.91 9.82
C PRO A 214 -11.92 14.46 11.27
N GLU A 215 -13.02 14.89 11.89
CA GLU A 215 -13.41 14.53 13.26
C GLU A 215 -13.80 13.06 13.34
N GLU A 216 -14.61 12.56 12.39
CA GLU A 216 -14.97 11.14 12.32
C GLU A 216 -13.73 10.26 12.12
N LYS A 217 -12.80 10.67 11.23
CA LYS A 217 -11.53 9.96 11.01
C LYS A 217 -10.70 9.91 12.29
N ALA A 218 -10.63 11.01 13.04
CA ALA A 218 -9.89 11.07 14.31
C ALA A 218 -10.44 10.08 15.34
N LEU A 219 -11.78 9.95 15.45
CA LEU A 219 -12.43 9.03 16.38
C LEU A 219 -12.10 7.56 16.14
N VAL A 220 -11.86 7.16 14.90
CA VAL A 220 -11.59 5.75 14.54
C VAL A 220 -10.12 5.51 14.11
N SER A 221 -9.25 6.52 14.20
CA SER A 221 -7.86 6.44 13.77
C SER A 221 -7.06 5.33 14.46
N TYR A 222 -7.34 5.08 15.76
CA TYR A 222 -6.69 4.03 16.56
C TYR A 222 -7.00 2.61 16.07
N MET A 223 -8.03 2.44 15.25
CA MET A 223 -8.43 1.14 14.72
C MET A 223 -7.45 0.64 13.65
N ASN A 224 -6.70 1.53 13.00
CA ASN A 224 -5.79 1.19 11.91
C ASN A 224 -6.47 0.30 10.85
N PHE A 225 -7.67 0.70 10.39
CA PHE A 225 -8.39 -0.03 9.37
C PHE A 225 -7.55 -0.21 8.11
N LEU A 226 -7.59 -1.41 7.55
CA LEU A 226 -6.80 -1.79 6.38
C LEU A 226 -7.32 -1.11 5.13
N THR A 227 -8.64 -1.08 4.97
CA THR A 227 -9.31 -0.58 3.76
C THR A 227 -9.39 0.94 3.67
N ILE A 228 -8.99 1.68 4.73
CA ILE A 228 -8.88 3.14 4.69
C ILE A 228 -7.52 3.62 4.16
N LYS A 229 -6.51 2.71 4.15
CA LYS A 229 -5.16 3.04 3.72
C LYS A 229 -5.13 3.42 2.24
N PRO A 230 -4.34 4.45 1.86
CA PRO A 230 -4.08 4.75 0.46
C PRO A 230 -3.61 3.51 -0.29
N THR A 231 -4.18 3.26 -1.45
CA THR A 231 -3.83 2.11 -2.28
C THR A 231 -3.35 2.59 -3.65
N MET A 232 -2.28 1.99 -4.13
CA MET A 232 -1.77 2.11 -5.48
C MET A 232 -1.83 0.75 -6.16
N TYR A 233 -2.42 0.68 -7.34
CA TYR A 233 -2.39 -0.53 -8.15
C TYR A 233 -1.12 -0.56 -9.00
N ILE A 234 -0.34 -1.63 -8.85
CA ILE A 234 0.86 -1.90 -9.62
C ILE A 234 0.50 -2.97 -10.65
N ALA A 235 0.14 -2.52 -11.85
CA ALA A 235 -0.28 -3.41 -12.93
C ALA A 235 0.97 -4.02 -13.58
N ASN A 236 1.23 -5.31 -13.32
CA ASN A 236 2.33 -6.03 -13.91
C ASN A 236 1.96 -6.46 -15.33
N VAL A 237 2.64 -5.92 -16.32
CA VAL A 237 2.43 -6.14 -17.75
C VAL A 237 3.67 -6.77 -18.40
N LEU A 238 3.53 -7.30 -19.62
CA LEU A 238 4.66 -7.66 -20.47
C LEU A 238 5.31 -6.39 -21.07
N GLU A 239 6.46 -6.58 -21.73
CA GLU A 239 7.23 -5.50 -22.35
C GLU A 239 6.40 -4.66 -23.33
N ASP A 240 5.57 -5.30 -24.14
CA ASP A 240 4.66 -4.69 -25.12
C ASP A 240 3.26 -4.38 -24.55
N GLY A 241 3.01 -4.70 -23.27
CA GLY A 241 1.69 -4.62 -22.64
C GLY A 241 1.35 -3.27 -21.98
N PHE A 242 2.11 -2.20 -22.23
CA PHE A 242 1.85 -0.88 -21.66
C PHE A 242 0.71 -0.12 -22.36
N GLU A 243 0.44 -0.48 -23.62
CA GLU A 243 -0.61 0.10 -24.47
C GLU A 243 -1.50 -1.01 -25.01
N ASN A 244 -2.76 -0.68 -25.33
CA ASN A 244 -3.75 -1.61 -25.89
C ASN A 244 -3.92 -2.91 -25.07
N ASN A 245 -3.87 -2.82 -23.77
CA ASN A 245 -3.98 -3.96 -22.85
C ASN A 245 -5.32 -3.93 -22.11
N PRO A 246 -6.29 -4.82 -22.47
CA PRO A 246 -7.60 -4.86 -21.84
C PRO A 246 -7.55 -5.12 -20.33
N HIS A 247 -6.59 -5.92 -19.85
CA HIS A 247 -6.42 -6.19 -18.43
C HIS A 247 -5.98 -4.92 -17.68
N LEU A 248 -5.08 -4.14 -18.26
CA LEU A 248 -4.63 -2.87 -17.70
C LEU A 248 -5.77 -1.83 -17.66
N ASP A 249 -6.62 -1.82 -18.67
CA ASP A 249 -7.75 -0.89 -18.75
C ASP A 249 -8.79 -1.20 -17.65
N VAL A 250 -9.05 -2.47 -17.38
CA VAL A 250 -9.89 -2.89 -16.23
C VAL A 250 -9.34 -2.36 -14.90
N VAL A 251 -8.03 -2.47 -14.67
CA VAL A 251 -7.40 -1.94 -13.45
C VAL A 251 -7.53 -0.42 -13.37
N ARG A 252 -7.38 0.28 -14.49
CA ARG A 252 -7.56 1.74 -14.56
C ARG A 252 -8.99 2.18 -14.23
N GLU A 253 -10.00 1.44 -14.70
CA GLU A 253 -11.40 1.73 -14.40
C GLU A 253 -11.72 1.53 -12.91
N ILE A 254 -11.22 0.45 -12.30
CA ILE A 254 -11.39 0.19 -10.86
C ILE A 254 -10.71 1.30 -10.05
N ALA A 255 -9.46 1.60 -10.36
CA ALA A 255 -8.70 2.64 -9.68
C ALA A 255 -9.37 4.02 -9.76
N ALA A 256 -9.94 4.36 -10.92
CA ALA A 256 -10.65 5.64 -11.11
C ALA A 256 -11.86 5.76 -10.18
N LYS A 257 -12.62 4.67 -9.98
CA LYS A 257 -13.77 4.64 -9.05
C LYS A 257 -13.35 4.80 -7.58
N GLU A 258 -12.17 4.33 -7.22
CA GLU A 258 -11.63 4.42 -5.86
C GLU A 258 -10.77 5.66 -5.62
N GLY A 259 -10.50 6.48 -6.62
CA GLY A 259 -9.54 7.59 -6.56
C GLY A 259 -8.09 7.13 -6.37
N ALA A 260 -7.78 5.89 -6.75
CA ALA A 260 -6.47 5.27 -6.63
C ALA A 260 -5.60 5.55 -7.87
N ILE A 261 -4.29 5.34 -7.72
CA ILE A 261 -3.31 5.50 -8.81
C ILE A 261 -2.99 4.12 -9.40
N VAL A 262 -2.83 4.05 -10.73
CA VAL A 262 -2.32 2.87 -11.43
C VAL A 262 -0.92 3.15 -11.98
N VAL A 263 0.00 2.24 -11.71
CA VAL A 263 1.36 2.28 -12.27
C VAL A 263 1.60 0.97 -13.02
N PRO A 264 1.63 1.00 -14.36
CA PRO A 264 2.02 -0.17 -15.13
C PRO A 264 3.53 -0.38 -15.03
N VAL A 265 3.94 -1.63 -14.79
CA VAL A 265 5.33 -2.05 -14.62
C VAL A 265 5.54 -3.38 -15.34
N CYS A 266 6.64 -3.57 -16.01
CA CYS A 266 7.11 -4.89 -16.40
C CYS A 266 8.13 -5.38 -15.37
N ALA A 267 7.68 -6.22 -14.43
CA ALA A 267 8.53 -6.68 -13.34
C ALA A 267 9.74 -7.50 -13.82
N ALA A 268 9.63 -8.19 -14.97
CA ALA A 268 10.72 -8.92 -15.58
C ALA A 268 11.84 -7.97 -16.03
N ILE A 269 11.51 -6.94 -16.83
CA ILE A 269 12.47 -5.94 -17.29
C ILE A 269 13.11 -5.18 -16.12
N GLU A 270 12.31 -4.79 -15.11
CA GLU A 270 12.84 -4.10 -13.94
C GLU A 270 13.85 -4.99 -13.17
N SER A 271 13.58 -6.31 -13.13
CA SER A 271 14.51 -7.27 -12.53
C SER A 271 15.81 -7.38 -13.32
N GLU A 272 15.74 -7.44 -14.65
CA GLU A 272 16.91 -7.48 -15.53
C GLU A 272 17.74 -6.20 -15.42
N ILE A 273 17.11 -5.03 -15.51
CA ILE A 273 17.78 -3.74 -15.35
C ILE A 273 18.45 -3.61 -13.97
N SER A 274 17.84 -4.18 -12.93
CA SER A 274 18.42 -4.14 -11.58
C SER A 274 19.75 -4.91 -11.44
N GLU A 275 20.05 -5.80 -12.39
CA GLU A 275 21.27 -6.62 -12.42
C GLU A 275 22.40 -5.96 -13.23
N LEU A 276 22.10 -4.93 -14.02
CA LEU A 276 23.08 -4.20 -14.82
C LEU A 276 23.93 -3.26 -13.95
N GLU A 277 25.15 -2.98 -14.39
CA GLU A 277 25.99 -1.94 -13.81
C GLU A 277 25.41 -0.54 -14.14
N ASP A 278 25.79 0.46 -13.35
CA ASP A 278 25.18 1.81 -13.44
C ASP A 278 25.40 2.52 -14.77
N ASP A 279 26.46 2.16 -15.50
CA ASP A 279 26.78 2.68 -16.84
C ASP A 279 26.00 1.97 -17.96
N GLU A 280 25.41 0.81 -17.66
CA GLU A 280 24.56 0.05 -18.60
C GLU A 280 23.06 0.37 -18.43
N LYS A 281 22.67 0.95 -17.30
CA LYS A 281 21.30 1.41 -16.99
C LYS A 281 20.97 2.73 -17.67
#